data_2eecbdc83a2284ed23854254700bdb55
#
_entry.id   2eecbdc83a2284ed23854254700bdb55
#
_cell.length_a   1.000
_cell.length_b   1.000
_cell.length_c   1.000
_cell.angle_alpha   90.00
_cell.angle_beta   90.00
_cell.angle_gamma   90.00
#
_symmetry.space_group_name_H-M   'P 1'
#
loop_
_entity.id
_entity.type
_entity.pdbx_description
1 polymer ?
#
loop_
_entity_poly.entity_id
_entity_poly.type
_entity_poly.pdbx_seq_one_letter_code
_entity_poly.pdbx_strand_id
1 'polypeptide(L)'
;MDAIILAAGYGTRLRPLTEDTPKPLLKVAGKLMIEHIIGKIEGLNVGRIYIVTNGKFHQNFSDWLHNFDAKTPIDLINDGTNSNEDRLGALGDVQLVVKSKNIINDIIVIAGDNLFEVSLPEIANIFNKRKNNVIVLHDVKDKELAKHYGVVEVEENIVA
;
A
#
# COMPACT_ATOMS: atom_id res chain seq x y z
N MET A 1 -6.13 -10.83 -10.67
CA MET A 1 -5.37 -9.68 -10.10
C MET A 1 -5.10 -9.94 -8.65
N ASP A 2 -3.92 -9.58 -8.14
CA ASP A 2 -3.59 -9.63 -6.71
C ASP A 2 -3.32 -8.22 -6.19
N ALA A 3 -3.39 -8.01 -4.86
CA ALA A 3 -3.11 -6.72 -4.26
C ALA A 3 -1.84 -6.78 -3.40
N ILE A 4 -1.02 -5.72 -3.45
CA ILE A 4 0.13 -5.53 -2.57
C ILE A 4 -0.09 -4.25 -1.77
N ILE A 5 -0.12 -4.36 -0.44
CA ILE A 5 -0.18 -3.22 0.47
C ILE A 5 1.22 -3.00 1.05
N LEU A 6 1.79 -1.82 0.80
CA LEU A 6 3.11 -1.44 1.31
C LEU A 6 2.96 -0.85 2.72
N ALA A 7 3.35 -1.60 3.73
CA ALA A 7 3.22 -1.25 5.14
C ALA A 7 4.55 -1.36 5.91
N ALA A 8 5.69 -1.43 5.22
CA ALA A 8 7.02 -1.57 5.82
C ALA A 8 7.64 -0.24 6.30
N GLY A 9 6.88 0.87 6.23
CA GLY A 9 7.35 2.18 6.70
C GLY A 9 7.52 2.26 8.22
N TYR A 10 8.56 2.96 8.68
CA TYR A 10 8.88 3.13 10.11
C TYR A 10 8.13 4.27 10.79
N GLY A 11 7.40 5.11 10.03
CA GLY A 11 6.55 6.18 10.58
C GLY A 11 7.28 7.25 11.38
N THR A 12 8.58 7.46 11.18
CA THR A 12 9.45 8.29 12.02
C THR A 12 8.95 9.73 12.26
N ARG A 13 8.20 10.28 11.29
CA ARG A 13 7.64 11.65 11.38
C ARG A 13 6.45 11.77 12.35
N LEU A 14 5.83 10.64 12.72
CA LEU A 14 4.65 10.61 13.60
C LEU A 14 4.99 10.15 15.02
N ARG A 15 6.28 10.05 15.38
CA ARG A 15 6.69 9.75 16.76
C ARG A 15 6.16 10.82 17.72
N PRO A 16 5.72 10.46 18.93
CA PRO A 16 5.83 9.14 19.56
C PRO A 16 4.74 8.12 19.16
N LEU A 17 3.69 8.51 18.43
CA LEU A 17 2.54 7.66 18.11
C LEU A 17 2.92 6.35 17.37
N THR A 18 4.03 6.39 16.64
CA THR A 18 4.52 5.26 15.83
C THR A 18 5.81 4.63 16.39
N GLU A 19 6.04 4.79 17.69
CA GLU A 19 7.18 4.15 18.36
C GLU A 19 7.00 2.63 18.44
N ASP A 20 5.82 2.21 18.91
CA ASP A 20 5.48 0.79 19.12
C ASP A 20 4.32 0.30 18.24
N THR A 21 3.69 1.19 17.50
CA THR A 21 2.56 0.87 16.62
C THR A 21 2.83 1.38 15.21
N PRO A 22 2.83 0.53 14.18
CA PRO A 22 3.03 0.98 12.81
C PRO A 22 1.87 1.87 12.35
N LYS A 23 2.16 2.89 11.53
CA LYS A 23 1.15 3.86 11.05
C LYS A 23 -0.12 3.21 10.48
N PRO A 24 -0.05 2.12 9.67
CA PRO A 24 -1.25 1.48 9.14
C PRO A 24 -2.17 0.87 10.20
N LEU A 25 -1.67 0.58 11.40
CA LEU A 25 -2.47 0.08 12.53
C LEU A 25 -2.94 1.19 13.48
N LEU A 26 -2.77 2.46 13.15
CA LEU A 26 -3.39 3.57 13.87
C LEU A 26 -4.87 3.68 13.48
N LYS A 27 -5.71 4.04 14.46
CA LYS A 27 -7.15 4.23 14.24
C LYS A 27 -7.44 5.59 13.61
N VAL A 28 -8.27 5.57 12.57
CA VAL A 28 -8.86 6.75 11.93
C VAL A 28 -10.35 6.49 11.78
N ALA A 29 -11.17 7.41 12.26
CA ALA A 29 -12.63 7.28 12.23
C ALA A 29 -13.16 5.92 12.75
N GLY A 30 -12.56 5.42 13.84
CA GLY A 30 -13.02 4.21 14.53
C GLY A 30 -12.47 2.88 14.00
N LYS A 31 -11.82 2.86 12.83
CA LYS A 31 -11.18 1.68 12.23
C LYS A 31 -9.68 1.88 12.07
N LEU A 32 -8.93 0.80 11.99
CA LEU A 32 -7.51 0.89 11.62
C LEU A 32 -7.37 1.37 10.18
N MET A 33 -6.31 2.14 9.91
CA MET A 33 -6.07 2.69 8.57
C MET A 33 -6.00 1.59 7.50
N ILE A 34 -5.33 0.48 7.81
CA ILE A 34 -5.23 -0.67 6.90
C ILE A 34 -6.59 -1.32 6.62
N GLU A 35 -7.51 -1.34 7.58
CA GLU A 35 -8.86 -1.90 7.39
C GLU A 35 -9.71 -1.07 6.44
N HIS A 36 -9.52 0.26 6.41
CA HIS A 36 -10.14 1.11 5.40
C HIS A 36 -9.64 0.76 4.00
N ILE A 37 -8.33 0.51 3.85
CA ILE A 37 -7.70 0.15 2.57
C ILE A 37 -8.19 -1.22 2.11
N ILE A 38 -8.19 -2.23 3.00
CA ILE A 38 -8.66 -3.58 2.69
C ILE A 38 -10.13 -3.55 2.25
N GLY A 39 -10.98 -2.80 2.95
CA GLY A 39 -12.39 -2.65 2.58
C GLY A 39 -12.61 -2.08 1.16
N LYS A 40 -11.70 -1.22 0.69
CA LYS A 40 -11.73 -0.73 -0.71
C LYS A 40 -11.24 -1.80 -1.70
N ILE A 41 -10.23 -2.60 -1.33
CA ILE A 41 -9.70 -3.70 -2.14
C ILE A 41 -10.74 -4.81 -2.30
N GLU A 42 -11.49 -5.12 -1.24
CA GLU A 42 -12.56 -6.13 -1.28
C GLU A 42 -13.70 -5.78 -2.24
N GLY A 43 -13.81 -4.53 -2.66
CA GLY A 43 -14.67 -4.11 -3.77
C GLY A 43 -14.16 -4.52 -5.16
N LEU A 44 -12.93 -5.04 -5.25
CA LEU A 44 -12.34 -5.60 -6.46
C LEU A 44 -12.39 -7.13 -6.42
N ASN A 45 -12.36 -7.76 -7.59
CA ASN A 45 -12.17 -9.21 -7.67
C ASN A 45 -10.67 -9.56 -7.53
N VAL A 46 -10.16 -9.48 -6.30
CA VAL A 46 -8.76 -9.74 -5.95
C VAL A 46 -8.64 -11.16 -5.42
N GLY A 47 -7.69 -11.93 -5.93
CA GLY A 47 -7.45 -13.32 -5.50
C GLY A 47 -6.76 -13.41 -4.15
N ARG A 48 -5.82 -12.49 -3.87
CA ARG A 48 -5.04 -12.45 -2.63
C ARG A 48 -4.53 -11.03 -2.34
N ILE A 49 -4.37 -10.72 -1.06
CA ILE A 49 -3.75 -9.49 -0.58
C ILE A 49 -2.42 -9.86 0.08
N TYR A 50 -1.33 -9.25 -0.35
CA TYR A 50 -0.03 -9.33 0.29
C TYR A 50 0.24 -8.04 1.04
N ILE A 51 0.54 -8.10 2.32
CA ILE A 51 0.90 -6.95 3.14
C ILE A 51 2.39 -7.05 3.48
N VAL A 52 3.17 -6.09 2.97
CA VAL A 52 4.61 -6.03 3.27
C VAL A 52 4.84 -5.23 4.53
N THR A 53 5.52 -5.83 5.49
CA THR A 53 5.86 -5.24 6.79
C THR A 53 7.37 -5.27 6.98
N ASN A 54 7.91 -4.39 7.80
CA ASN A 54 9.29 -4.51 8.27
C ASN A 54 9.39 -5.49 9.46
N GLY A 55 10.62 -5.90 9.80
CA GLY A 55 10.90 -6.84 10.89
C GLY A 55 10.45 -6.30 12.25
N LYS A 56 10.62 -5.00 12.50
CA LYS A 56 10.25 -4.36 13.76
C LYS A 56 8.75 -4.52 14.07
N PHE A 57 7.88 -4.34 13.07
CA PHE A 57 6.44 -4.29 13.26
C PHE A 57 5.70 -5.53 12.76
N HIS A 58 6.41 -6.53 12.24
CA HIS A 58 5.79 -7.73 11.69
C HIS A 58 4.85 -8.42 12.70
N GLN A 59 5.25 -8.50 13.97
CA GLN A 59 4.43 -9.11 15.02
C GLN A 59 3.12 -8.34 15.26
N ASN A 60 3.15 -7.00 15.23
CA ASN A 60 1.95 -6.18 15.38
C ASN A 60 0.91 -6.49 14.29
N PHE A 61 1.36 -6.68 13.05
CA PHE A 61 0.46 -7.07 11.95
C PHE A 61 -0.04 -8.51 12.09
N SER A 62 0.82 -9.43 12.58
CA SER A 62 0.42 -10.82 12.84
C SER A 62 -0.68 -10.90 13.90
N ASP A 63 -0.52 -10.17 15.01
CA ASP A 63 -1.49 -10.11 16.10
C ASP A 63 -2.82 -9.49 15.65
N TRP A 64 -2.75 -8.43 14.85
CA TRP A 64 -3.92 -7.83 14.24
C TRP A 64 -4.64 -8.80 13.30
N LEU A 65 -3.90 -9.43 12.37
CA LEU A 65 -4.48 -10.33 11.37
C LEU A 65 -5.16 -11.55 12.00
N HIS A 66 -4.62 -12.06 13.13
CA HIS A 66 -5.22 -13.17 13.85
C HIS A 66 -6.67 -12.87 14.30
N ASN A 67 -7.00 -11.60 14.55
CA ASN A 67 -8.31 -11.15 14.99
C ASN A 67 -9.13 -10.45 13.90
N PHE A 68 -8.61 -10.37 12.69
CA PHE A 68 -9.28 -9.69 11.57
C PHE A 68 -9.96 -10.70 10.64
N ASP A 69 -11.28 -10.57 10.49
CA ASP A 69 -12.09 -11.40 9.59
C ASP A 69 -12.02 -10.85 8.16
N ALA A 70 -11.05 -11.31 7.38
CA ALA A 70 -10.83 -10.91 6.00
C ALA A 70 -11.63 -11.77 5.03
N LYS A 71 -12.36 -11.15 4.11
CA LYS A 71 -13.06 -11.87 3.03
C LYS A 71 -12.10 -12.41 1.97
N THR A 72 -11.02 -11.67 1.69
CA THR A 72 -9.97 -12.06 0.77
C THR A 72 -8.77 -12.60 1.55
N PRO A 73 -8.16 -13.72 1.16
CA PRO A 73 -6.97 -14.25 1.84
C PRO A 73 -5.84 -13.21 1.92
N ILE A 74 -5.24 -13.06 3.11
CA ILE A 74 -4.14 -12.12 3.37
C ILE A 74 -2.89 -12.89 3.75
N ASP A 75 -1.77 -12.59 3.10
CA ASP A 75 -0.43 -13.06 3.46
C ASP A 75 0.41 -11.88 3.97
N LEU A 76 1.03 -12.02 5.14
CA LEU A 76 2.02 -11.08 5.63
C LEU A 76 3.41 -11.44 5.10
N ILE A 77 4.13 -10.45 4.61
CA ILE A 77 5.49 -10.59 4.11
C ILE A 77 6.40 -9.69 4.94
N ASN A 78 7.34 -10.29 5.64
CA ASN A 78 8.39 -9.55 6.34
C ASN A 78 9.50 -9.22 5.35
N ASP A 79 9.85 -7.94 5.18
CA ASP A 79 10.93 -7.49 4.30
C ASP A 79 12.33 -7.76 4.90
N GLY A 80 12.39 -8.15 6.18
CA GLY A 80 13.61 -8.45 6.92
C GLY A 80 14.35 -7.23 7.45
N THR A 81 13.89 -6.01 7.15
CA THR A 81 14.54 -4.78 7.62
C THR A 81 14.17 -4.48 9.07
N ASN A 82 15.08 -3.88 9.83
CA ASN A 82 14.87 -3.58 11.25
C ASN A 82 15.08 -2.10 11.60
N SER A 83 15.52 -1.30 10.64
CA SER A 83 15.74 0.13 10.80
C SER A 83 15.29 0.92 9.55
N ASN A 84 15.14 2.24 9.68
CA ASN A 84 14.79 3.08 8.55
C ASN A 84 15.95 3.19 7.52
N GLU A 85 17.17 2.91 7.96
CA GLU A 85 18.38 3.00 7.15
C GLU A 85 18.56 1.80 6.20
N ASP A 86 18.10 0.60 6.61
CA ASP A 86 18.20 -0.64 5.83
C ASP A 86 16.96 -0.97 5.00
N ARG A 87 15.93 -0.09 5.01
CA ARG A 87 14.67 -0.29 4.28
C ARG A 87 14.88 -0.58 2.80
N LEU A 88 14.12 -1.51 2.25
CA LEU A 88 14.13 -1.83 0.83
C LEU A 88 13.51 -0.74 -0.05
N GLY A 89 12.59 0.05 0.52
CA GLY A 89 11.78 1.03 -0.20
C GLY A 89 10.65 0.38 -1.02
N ALA A 90 9.74 1.22 -1.50
CA ALA A 90 8.51 0.75 -2.15
C ALA A 90 8.74 -0.24 -3.31
N LEU A 91 9.71 0.05 -4.18
CA LEU A 91 10.02 -0.83 -5.31
C LEU A 91 10.69 -2.13 -4.86
N GLY A 92 11.57 -2.07 -3.85
CA GLY A 92 12.19 -3.25 -3.26
C GLY A 92 11.16 -4.18 -2.63
N ASP A 93 10.20 -3.61 -1.90
CA ASP A 93 9.10 -4.36 -1.27
C ASP A 93 8.21 -5.05 -2.30
N VAL A 94 7.82 -4.33 -3.37
CA VAL A 94 7.05 -4.93 -4.49
C VAL A 94 7.85 -6.07 -5.14
N GLN A 95 9.14 -5.85 -5.42
CA GLN A 95 9.99 -6.87 -6.02
C GLN A 95 10.12 -8.12 -5.13
N LEU A 96 10.26 -7.92 -3.82
CA LEU A 96 10.31 -9.00 -2.85
C LEU A 96 9.05 -9.88 -2.93
N VAL A 97 7.88 -9.26 -2.91
CA VAL A 97 6.59 -9.99 -2.99
C VAL A 97 6.47 -10.72 -4.31
N VAL A 98 6.67 -10.03 -5.43
CA VAL A 98 6.53 -10.62 -6.77
C VAL A 98 7.44 -11.84 -6.94
N LYS A 99 8.70 -11.74 -6.49
CA LYS A 99 9.67 -12.85 -6.58
C LYS A 99 9.36 -13.99 -5.61
N SER A 100 9.12 -13.68 -4.32
CA SER A 100 8.94 -14.71 -3.29
C SER A 100 7.63 -15.49 -3.45
N LYS A 101 6.62 -14.88 -4.03
CA LYS A 101 5.30 -15.50 -4.26
C LYS A 101 5.09 -15.95 -5.71
N ASN A 102 6.08 -15.77 -6.59
CA ASN A 102 6.01 -16.10 -8.03
C ASN A 102 4.75 -15.51 -8.69
N ILE A 103 4.46 -14.23 -8.42
CA ILE A 103 3.26 -13.57 -8.94
C ILE A 103 3.45 -13.32 -10.44
N ILE A 104 2.53 -13.87 -11.23
CA ILE A 104 2.45 -13.70 -12.69
C ILE A 104 1.20 -12.95 -13.12
N ASN A 105 0.29 -12.70 -12.18
CA ASN A 105 -0.95 -11.97 -12.42
C ASN A 105 -0.73 -10.46 -12.44
N ASP A 106 -1.70 -9.73 -12.98
CA ASP A 106 -1.80 -8.30 -12.77
C ASP A 106 -1.84 -7.99 -11.27
N ILE A 107 -1.24 -6.90 -10.87
CA ILE A 107 -1.19 -6.46 -9.47
C ILE A 107 -1.72 -5.04 -9.32
N ILE A 108 -2.35 -4.77 -8.18
CA ILE A 108 -2.59 -3.41 -7.69
C ILE A 108 -1.68 -3.16 -6.49
N VAL A 109 -0.95 -2.06 -6.49
CA VAL A 109 -0.05 -1.66 -5.39
C VAL A 109 -0.64 -0.45 -4.69
N ILE A 110 -0.76 -0.52 -3.37
CA ILE A 110 -1.37 0.53 -2.54
C ILE A 110 -0.47 0.80 -1.34
N ALA A 111 -0.23 2.07 -1.03
CA ALA A 111 0.46 2.46 0.19
C ALA A 111 -0.44 2.22 1.41
N GLY A 112 0.04 1.49 2.41
CA GLY A 112 -0.70 1.11 3.61
C GLY A 112 -0.97 2.26 4.59
N ASP A 113 -0.42 3.44 4.31
CA ASP A 113 -0.50 4.62 5.16
C ASP A 113 -1.25 5.80 4.51
N ASN A 114 -1.92 5.57 3.38
CA ASN A 114 -2.71 6.57 2.68
C ASN A 114 -4.20 6.21 2.66
N LEU A 115 -5.03 7.13 3.13
CA LEU A 115 -6.48 7.08 2.92
C LEU A 115 -6.82 7.91 1.68
N PHE A 116 -7.65 7.36 0.81
CA PHE A 116 -8.05 7.97 -0.44
C PHE A 116 -9.54 7.72 -0.71
N GLU A 117 -10.16 8.61 -1.48
CA GLU A 117 -11.60 8.52 -1.83
C GLU A 117 -11.82 7.87 -3.20
N VAL A 118 -10.77 7.79 -4.02
CA VAL A 118 -10.87 7.27 -5.39
C VAL A 118 -11.47 5.85 -5.43
N SER A 119 -12.25 5.60 -6.47
CA SER A 119 -12.90 4.31 -6.72
C SER A 119 -11.91 3.32 -7.36
N LEU A 120 -11.48 2.31 -6.62
CA LEU A 120 -10.59 1.27 -7.16
C LEU A 120 -11.23 0.47 -8.30
N PRO A 121 -12.55 0.14 -8.30
CA PRO A 121 -13.21 -0.47 -9.44
C PRO A 121 -13.14 0.35 -10.72
N GLU A 122 -13.24 1.68 -10.64
CA GLU A 122 -13.09 2.56 -11.80
C GLU A 122 -11.67 2.50 -12.36
N ILE A 123 -10.66 2.52 -11.50
CA ILE A 123 -9.24 2.39 -11.90
C ILE A 123 -8.99 1.03 -12.56
N ALA A 124 -9.50 -0.06 -11.97
CA ALA A 124 -9.38 -1.39 -12.54
C ALA A 124 -10.05 -1.49 -13.92
N ASN A 125 -11.18 -0.79 -14.10
CA ASN A 125 -11.86 -0.72 -15.40
C ASN A 125 -11.01 0.03 -16.46
N ILE A 126 -10.38 1.14 -16.08
CA ILE A 126 -9.45 1.88 -16.94
C ILE A 126 -8.27 0.99 -17.35
N PHE A 127 -7.64 0.32 -16.37
CA PHE A 127 -6.55 -0.62 -16.61
C PHE A 127 -6.96 -1.74 -17.60
N ASN A 128 -8.11 -2.36 -17.37
CA ASN A 128 -8.62 -3.43 -18.21
C ASN A 128 -8.90 -2.99 -19.66
N LYS A 129 -9.33 -1.74 -19.84
CA LYS A 129 -9.60 -1.17 -21.17
C LYS A 129 -8.32 -0.77 -21.89
N ARG A 130 -7.38 -0.15 -21.19
CA ARG A 130 -6.14 0.39 -21.78
C ARG A 130 -5.05 -0.65 -21.94
N LYS A 131 -5.03 -1.69 -21.11
CA LYS A 131 -3.98 -2.74 -21.05
C LYS A 131 -2.56 -2.20 -20.81
N ASN A 132 -2.46 -1.02 -20.21
CA ASN A 132 -1.21 -0.36 -19.83
C ASN A 132 -1.19 -0.10 -18.33
N ASN A 133 -0.02 0.15 -17.76
CA ASN A 133 0.09 0.57 -16.37
C ASN A 133 -0.74 1.83 -16.11
N VAL A 134 -1.43 1.86 -14.98
CA VAL A 134 -2.25 2.99 -14.55
C VAL A 134 -1.73 3.47 -13.20
N ILE A 135 -1.51 4.77 -13.06
CA ILE A 135 -1.19 5.39 -11.79
C ILE A 135 -2.25 6.43 -11.45
N VAL A 136 -2.54 6.59 -10.16
CA VAL A 136 -3.43 7.60 -9.64
C VAL A 136 -2.61 8.79 -9.20
N LEU A 137 -2.95 9.96 -9.72
CA LEU A 137 -2.29 11.22 -9.40
C LEU A 137 -3.24 12.12 -8.60
N HIS A 138 -2.68 12.91 -7.72
CA HIS A 138 -3.38 13.97 -7.00
C HIS A 138 -2.81 15.32 -7.39
N ASP A 139 -3.69 16.23 -7.80
CA ASP A 139 -3.31 17.63 -8.08
C ASP A 139 -3.18 18.38 -6.75
N VAL A 140 -1.94 18.64 -6.35
CA VAL A 140 -1.63 19.35 -5.09
C VAL A 140 -2.01 20.83 -5.14
N LYS A 141 -2.14 21.44 -6.34
CA LYS A 141 -2.47 22.84 -6.58
C LYS A 141 -1.52 23.87 -5.95
N ASP A 142 -0.46 23.44 -5.32
CA ASP A 142 0.54 24.25 -4.64
C ASP A 142 1.95 23.79 -5.03
N LYS A 143 2.70 24.68 -5.72
CA LYS A 143 4.05 24.36 -6.21
C LYS A 143 5.08 24.20 -5.08
N GLU A 144 4.92 24.93 -3.97
CA GLU A 144 5.82 24.78 -2.83
C GLU A 144 5.56 23.46 -2.11
N LEU A 145 4.31 23.08 -1.95
CA LEU A 145 3.95 21.80 -1.36
C LEU A 145 4.37 20.63 -2.26
N ALA A 146 4.27 20.77 -3.57
CA ALA A 146 4.67 19.75 -4.55
C ALA A 146 6.16 19.36 -4.45
N LYS A 147 7.04 20.27 -3.98
CA LYS A 147 8.47 19.97 -3.75
C LYS A 147 8.73 18.83 -2.74
N HIS A 148 7.73 18.51 -1.92
CA HIS A 148 7.82 17.44 -0.92
C HIS A 148 7.32 16.08 -1.42
N TYR A 149 6.85 16.00 -2.68
CA TYR A 149 6.27 14.81 -3.29
C TYR A 149 6.99 14.42 -4.58
N GLY A 150 6.75 13.20 -5.03
CA GLY A 150 7.09 12.81 -6.39
C GLY A 150 6.16 13.54 -7.37
N VAL A 151 6.73 14.22 -8.34
CA VAL A 151 5.99 14.96 -9.38
C VAL A 151 6.17 14.25 -10.70
N VAL A 152 5.12 14.25 -11.51
CA VAL A 152 5.14 13.69 -12.86
C VAL A 152 4.66 14.72 -13.86
N GLU A 153 5.17 14.67 -15.07
CA GLU A 153 4.66 15.38 -16.22
C GLU A 153 3.61 14.51 -16.91
N VAL A 154 2.50 15.11 -17.30
CA VAL A 154 1.38 14.40 -17.91
C VAL A 154 1.04 15.04 -19.25
N GLU A 155 1.15 14.28 -20.34
CA GLU A 155 0.70 14.67 -21.67
C GLU A 155 -0.45 13.76 -22.11
N GLU A 156 -1.61 14.31 -22.45
CA GLU A 156 -2.79 13.56 -22.92
C GLU A 156 -3.20 12.37 -22.00
N ASN A 157 -3.09 12.52 -20.67
CA ASN A 157 -3.28 11.47 -19.67
C ASN A 157 -2.26 10.32 -19.73
N ILE A 158 -1.06 10.58 -20.23
CA ILE A 158 0.09 9.67 -20.22
C ILE A 158 1.19 10.32 -19.37
N VAL A 159 1.81 9.56 -18.50
CA VAL A 159 2.99 10.02 -17.75
C VAL A 159 4.18 9.94 -18.68
N ALA A 160 4.83 11.06 -18.90
CA ALA A 160 6.00 11.19 -19.76
C ALA A 160 7.29 10.72 -19.03
#